data_d3d47aec22a63d6a39c4bd289b9250db
#
_entry.id   d3d47aec22a63d6a39c4bd289b9250db
#
_cell.length_a   1.000
_cell.length_b   1.000
_cell.length_c   1.000
_cell.angle_alpha   90.00
_cell.angle_beta   90.00
_cell.angle_gamma   90.00
#
_symmetry.space_group_name_H-M   'P 1'
#
loop_
_entity.id
_entity.type
_entity.pdbx_description
1 polymer ?
#
loop_
_entity_poly.entity_id
_entity_poly.type
_entity_poly.pdbx_seq_one_letter_code
_entity_poly.pdbx_strand_id
1 'polypeptide(L)'
;MTGGGESKKAVYAALFGNLAIAISKLFAALFTGSTSMWAETYHSFSDTFNQVLLLVGVKTSKREANEKYPFGFGKEQFFWSFVVAILIFGISGVLSLEHGISYFLSDHATHEVKDYIVNYVILAIALVFEVYSLRVAFRIFSKMIEDRGEKLTLPVLFAELKENKDTIIITVLVEDSAALLGI
;
A
#
# COMPACT_ATOMS: atom_id res chain seq x y z
N MET A 1 5.20 -27.20 0.69
CA MET A 1 5.67 -26.11 1.60
C MET A 1 6.72 -25.21 0.94
N THR A 2 6.53 -24.82 -0.30
CA THR A 2 7.48 -23.97 -1.08
C THR A 2 7.04 -22.49 -1.22
N GLY A 3 5.89 -22.09 -0.68
CA GLY A 3 5.35 -20.74 -0.85
C GLY A 3 6.05 -19.60 -0.09
N GLY A 4 6.86 -19.88 0.92
CA GLY A 4 7.40 -18.82 1.79
C GLY A 4 8.56 -17.99 1.19
N GLY A 5 9.22 -18.49 0.15
CA GLY A 5 10.35 -17.81 -0.48
C GLY A 5 9.93 -16.88 -1.62
N GLU A 6 8.96 -17.29 -2.42
CA GLU A 6 8.43 -16.48 -3.53
C GLU A 6 7.60 -15.30 -3.03
N SER A 7 6.81 -15.52 -1.99
CA SER A 7 6.05 -14.47 -1.29
C SER A 7 6.98 -13.35 -0.77
N LYS A 8 8.11 -13.69 -0.16
CA LYS A 8 9.07 -12.68 0.32
C LYS A 8 9.68 -11.86 -0.81
N LYS A 9 10.08 -12.50 -1.91
CA LYS A 9 10.66 -11.80 -3.07
C LYS A 9 9.65 -10.82 -3.69
N ALA A 10 8.39 -11.22 -3.79
CA ALA A 10 7.33 -10.35 -4.28
C ALA A 10 7.12 -9.12 -3.38
N VAL A 11 7.09 -9.30 -2.06
CA VAL A 11 6.96 -8.18 -1.11
C VAL A 11 8.16 -7.24 -1.16
N TYR A 12 9.39 -7.77 -1.26
CA TYR A 12 10.57 -6.91 -1.42
C TYR A 12 10.56 -6.15 -2.75
N ALA A 13 10.15 -6.81 -3.85
CA ALA A 13 10.04 -6.15 -5.15
C ALA A 13 9.00 -5.01 -5.11
N ALA A 14 7.85 -5.24 -4.49
CA ALA A 14 6.83 -4.22 -4.27
C ALA A 14 7.37 -3.08 -3.40
N LEU A 15 8.03 -3.38 -2.29
CA LEU A 15 8.62 -2.37 -1.40
C LEU A 15 9.62 -1.46 -2.15
N PHE A 16 10.55 -2.05 -2.91
CA PHE A 16 11.51 -1.26 -3.69
C PHE A 16 10.85 -0.47 -4.82
N GLY A 17 9.83 -1.05 -5.47
CA GLY A 17 9.02 -0.36 -6.49
C GLY A 17 8.33 0.86 -5.91
N ASN A 18 7.61 0.71 -4.80
CA ASN A 18 6.90 1.79 -4.13
C ASN A 18 7.84 2.87 -3.60
N LEU A 19 9.00 2.47 -3.06
CA LEU A 19 10.01 3.44 -2.63
C LEU A 19 10.54 4.27 -3.82
N ALA A 20 10.80 3.63 -4.97
CA ALA A 20 11.25 4.33 -6.17
C ALA A 20 10.18 5.31 -6.68
N ILE A 21 8.90 4.92 -6.65
CA ILE A 21 7.76 5.79 -6.99
C ILE A 21 7.68 6.96 -6.01
N ALA A 22 7.76 6.71 -4.70
CA ALA A 22 7.69 7.75 -3.67
C ALA A 22 8.80 8.80 -3.85
N ILE A 23 10.03 8.35 -4.14
CA ILE A 23 11.17 9.23 -4.41
C ILE A 23 10.93 10.05 -5.70
N SER A 24 10.43 9.41 -6.76
CA SER A 24 10.12 10.09 -8.02
C SER A 24 9.04 11.16 -7.86
N LYS A 25 7.98 10.85 -7.10
CA LYS A 25 6.91 11.81 -6.75
C LYS A 25 7.45 12.96 -5.90
N LEU A 26 8.35 12.69 -4.93
CA LEU A 26 9.02 13.73 -4.14
C LEU A 26 9.80 14.70 -5.02
N PHE A 27 10.59 14.19 -5.95
CA PHE A 27 11.31 15.05 -6.88
C PHE A 27 10.36 15.90 -7.72
N ALA A 28 9.27 15.32 -8.24
CA ALA A 28 8.27 16.09 -8.96
C ALA A 28 7.63 17.18 -8.09
N ALA A 29 7.23 16.87 -6.87
CA ALA A 29 6.66 17.83 -5.93
C ALA A 29 7.60 19.01 -5.66
N LEU A 30 8.89 18.72 -5.46
CA LEU A 30 9.92 19.74 -5.23
C LEU A 30 10.16 20.61 -6.47
N PHE A 31 10.17 20.02 -7.68
CA PHE A 31 10.41 20.76 -8.91
C PHE A 31 9.22 21.60 -9.36
N THR A 32 8.00 21.03 -9.26
CA THR A 32 6.79 21.67 -9.79
C THR A 32 6.08 22.55 -8.78
N GLY A 33 6.32 22.34 -7.48
CA GLY A 33 5.58 23.01 -6.41
C GLY A 33 4.11 22.59 -6.32
N SER A 34 3.70 21.52 -7.03
CA SER A 34 2.32 21.07 -7.11
C SER A 34 1.84 20.50 -5.78
N THR A 35 0.75 21.06 -5.25
CA THR A 35 0.12 20.60 -4.00
C THR A 35 -0.42 19.16 -4.14
N SER A 36 -0.99 18.82 -5.30
CA SER A 36 -1.45 17.46 -5.55
C SER A 36 -0.29 16.46 -5.59
N MET A 37 0.86 16.86 -6.16
CA MET A 37 2.06 16.00 -6.16
C MET A 37 2.63 15.81 -4.77
N TRP A 38 2.52 16.79 -3.88
CA TRP A 38 2.86 16.63 -2.46
C TRP A 38 1.94 15.60 -1.77
N ALA A 39 0.62 15.69 -1.99
CA ALA A 39 -0.33 14.72 -1.44
C ALA A 39 -0.02 13.29 -1.92
N GLU A 40 0.26 13.13 -3.22
CA GLU A 40 0.69 11.87 -3.83
C GLU A 40 2.02 11.34 -3.22
N THR A 41 2.95 12.24 -2.93
CA THR A 41 4.23 11.91 -2.28
C THR A 41 4.00 11.37 -0.87
N TYR A 42 3.18 12.04 -0.05
CA TYR A 42 2.85 11.58 1.29
C TYR A 42 2.17 10.21 1.26
N HIS A 43 1.24 10.00 0.33
CA HIS A 43 0.58 8.71 0.16
C HIS A 43 1.60 7.61 -0.15
N SER A 44 2.46 7.79 -1.16
CA SER A 44 3.44 6.77 -1.57
C SER A 44 4.51 6.48 -0.50
N PHE A 45 4.91 7.47 0.30
CA PHE A 45 5.78 7.24 1.45
C PHE A 45 5.06 6.45 2.56
N SER A 46 3.79 6.76 2.82
CA SER A 46 2.97 6.01 3.78
C SER A 46 2.85 4.55 3.36
N ASP A 47 2.58 4.27 2.10
CA ASP A 47 2.47 2.90 1.55
C ASP A 47 3.78 2.13 1.71
N THR A 48 4.91 2.78 1.38
CA THR A 48 6.24 2.20 1.60
C THR A 48 6.47 1.85 3.07
N PHE A 49 6.11 2.75 3.98
CA PHE A 49 6.26 2.55 5.42
C PHE A 49 5.33 1.44 5.94
N ASN A 50 4.10 1.40 5.45
CA ASN A 50 3.14 0.35 5.77
C ASN A 50 3.66 -1.03 5.39
N GLN A 51 4.25 -1.17 4.21
CA GLN A 51 4.86 -2.42 3.77
C GLN A 51 6.02 -2.86 4.67
N VAL A 52 6.85 -1.92 5.14
CA VAL A 52 7.90 -2.21 6.12
C VAL A 52 7.30 -2.75 7.42
N LEU A 53 6.25 -2.12 7.95
CA LEU A 53 5.57 -2.56 9.17
C LEU A 53 4.91 -3.94 9.01
N LEU A 54 4.29 -4.22 7.86
CA LEU A 54 3.74 -5.54 7.55
C LEU A 54 4.84 -6.60 7.52
N LEU A 55 6.01 -6.30 6.93
CA LEU A 55 7.16 -7.21 6.95
C LEU A 55 7.69 -7.46 8.38
N VAL A 56 7.70 -6.44 9.23
CA VAL A 56 8.02 -6.58 10.65
C VAL A 56 7.01 -7.53 11.32
N GLY A 57 5.71 -7.34 11.07
CA GLY A 57 4.65 -8.21 11.57
C GLY A 57 4.84 -9.67 11.18
N VAL A 58 5.14 -9.93 9.89
CA VAL A 58 5.43 -11.29 9.39
C VAL A 58 6.67 -11.89 10.06
N LYS A 59 7.73 -11.09 10.22
CA LYS A 59 8.97 -11.55 10.83
C LYS A 59 8.78 -11.89 12.31
N THR A 60 8.07 -11.02 13.04
CA THR A 60 7.82 -11.22 14.49
C THR A 60 6.86 -12.37 14.74
N SER A 61 5.82 -12.55 13.91
CA SER A 61 4.84 -13.64 14.05
C SER A 61 5.45 -15.04 13.89
N LYS A 62 6.59 -15.16 13.22
CA LYS A 62 7.31 -16.43 13.00
C LYS A 62 8.25 -16.83 14.13
N ARG A 63 8.34 -16.04 15.21
CA ARG A 63 9.15 -16.38 16.38
C ARG A 63 8.57 -17.60 17.08
N GLU A 64 9.47 -18.46 17.58
CA GLU A 64 9.08 -19.66 18.31
C GLU A 64 8.43 -19.31 19.65
N ALA A 65 7.53 -20.17 20.08
CA ALA A 65 6.92 -20.09 21.41
C ALA A 65 7.98 -20.15 22.50
N ASN A 66 7.73 -19.47 23.60
CA ASN A 66 8.57 -19.50 24.79
C ASN A 66 7.70 -19.54 26.06
N GLU A 67 8.32 -19.63 27.23
CA GLU A 67 7.60 -19.73 28.52
C GLU A 67 6.63 -18.56 28.73
N LYS A 68 6.97 -17.34 28.30
CA LYS A 68 6.13 -16.16 28.41
C LYS A 68 5.00 -16.14 27.38
N TYR A 69 5.23 -16.73 26.20
CA TYR A 69 4.29 -16.79 25.10
C TYR A 69 4.14 -18.23 24.59
N PRO A 70 3.44 -19.09 25.35
CA PRO A 70 3.34 -20.52 25.06
C PRO A 70 2.60 -20.84 23.75
N PHE A 71 1.74 -19.93 23.27
CA PHE A 71 1.05 -20.05 21.99
C PHE A 71 1.81 -19.41 20.80
N GLY A 72 3.05 -18.95 21.04
CA GLY A 72 3.87 -18.27 20.04
C GLY A 72 3.40 -16.84 19.75
N PHE A 73 3.93 -16.29 18.68
CA PHE A 73 3.75 -14.88 18.29
C PHE A 73 2.82 -14.68 17.08
N GLY A 74 2.02 -15.67 16.71
CA GLY A 74 1.17 -15.62 15.51
C GLY A 74 0.21 -14.41 15.46
N LYS A 75 -0.17 -13.85 16.62
CA LYS A 75 -1.03 -12.66 16.69
C LYS A 75 -0.32 -11.34 16.33
N GLU A 76 1.00 -11.32 16.29
CA GLU A 76 1.79 -10.13 15.97
C GLU A 76 1.47 -9.58 14.56
N GLN A 77 1.22 -10.44 13.58
CA GLN A 77 0.83 -9.97 12.25
C GLN A 77 -0.46 -9.15 12.25
N PHE A 78 -1.45 -9.53 13.06
CA PHE A 78 -2.71 -8.79 13.16
C PHE A 78 -2.51 -7.45 13.88
N PHE A 79 -1.67 -7.43 14.92
CA PHE A 79 -1.31 -6.19 15.60
C PHE A 79 -0.64 -5.20 14.65
N TRP A 80 0.35 -5.64 13.89
CA TRP A 80 1.03 -4.76 12.93
C TRP A 80 0.12 -4.31 11.80
N SER A 81 -0.76 -5.19 11.28
CA SER A 81 -1.77 -4.79 10.29
C SER A 81 -2.75 -3.74 10.84
N PHE A 82 -3.12 -3.83 12.11
CA PHE A 82 -3.94 -2.82 12.77
C PHE A 82 -3.21 -1.50 12.94
N VAL A 83 -1.93 -1.53 13.32
CA VAL A 83 -1.08 -0.31 13.38
C VAL A 83 -1.00 0.35 12.01
N VAL A 84 -0.77 -0.41 10.95
CA VAL A 84 -0.76 0.07 9.56
C VAL A 84 -2.09 0.77 9.21
N ALA A 85 -3.22 0.12 9.50
CA ALA A 85 -4.53 0.70 9.21
C ALA A 85 -4.75 2.06 9.92
N ILE A 86 -4.32 2.19 11.19
CA ILE A 86 -4.39 3.46 11.92
C ILE A 86 -3.46 4.51 11.30
N LEU A 87 -2.26 4.13 10.89
CA LEU A 87 -1.30 5.06 10.28
C LEU A 87 -1.77 5.54 8.91
N ILE A 88 -2.32 4.65 8.06
CA ILE A 88 -2.91 5.02 6.77
C ILE A 88 -4.03 6.04 7.00
N PHE A 89 -4.99 5.73 7.87
CA PHE A 89 -6.11 6.62 8.14
C PHE A 89 -5.68 7.91 8.84
N GLY A 90 -4.85 7.81 9.89
CA GLY A 90 -4.49 8.93 10.75
C GLY A 90 -3.49 9.89 10.11
N ILE A 91 -2.49 9.39 9.42
CA ILE A 91 -1.43 10.23 8.84
C ILE A 91 -1.77 10.58 7.40
N SER A 92 -1.87 9.59 6.53
CA SER A 92 -2.07 9.81 5.10
C SER A 92 -3.43 10.45 4.82
N GLY A 93 -4.51 9.91 5.41
CA GLY A 93 -5.87 10.42 5.22
C GLY A 93 -6.03 11.85 5.76
N VAL A 94 -5.57 12.11 6.97
CA VAL A 94 -5.70 13.44 7.60
C VAL A 94 -4.84 14.47 6.87
N LEU A 95 -3.59 14.17 6.55
CA LEU A 95 -2.71 15.08 5.81
C LEU A 95 -3.23 15.38 4.40
N SER A 96 -3.73 14.37 3.68
CA SER A 96 -4.32 14.58 2.36
C SER A 96 -5.58 15.44 2.43
N LEU A 97 -6.42 15.23 3.45
CA LEU A 97 -7.62 16.03 3.67
C LEU A 97 -7.26 17.48 4.03
N GLU A 98 -6.31 17.68 4.93
CA GLU A 98 -5.81 19.00 5.31
C GLU A 98 -5.26 19.76 4.09
N HIS A 99 -4.44 19.10 3.27
CA HIS A 99 -3.91 19.71 2.05
C HIS A 99 -5.03 20.04 1.05
N GLY A 100 -5.99 19.15 0.86
CA GLY A 100 -7.13 19.39 -0.02
C GLY A 100 -8.00 20.56 0.43
N ILE A 101 -8.32 20.64 1.73
CA ILE A 101 -9.10 21.74 2.33
C ILE A 101 -8.31 23.05 2.24
N SER A 102 -7.04 23.03 2.62
CA SER A 102 -6.17 24.21 2.55
C SER A 102 -6.06 24.76 1.13
N TYR A 103 -5.92 23.88 0.13
CA TYR A 103 -5.92 24.25 -1.26
C TYR A 103 -7.26 24.87 -1.69
N PHE A 104 -8.39 24.28 -1.28
CA PHE A 104 -9.72 24.77 -1.63
C PHE A 104 -10.06 26.13 -0.98
N LEU A 105 -9.56 26.37 0.23
CA LEU A 105 -9.80 27.62 0.98
C LEU A 105 -8.80 28.71 0.65
N SER A 106 -7.65 28.38 0.06
CA SER A 106 -6.65 29.36 -0.35
C SER A 106 -7.11 30.08 -1.60
N ASP A 107 -6.96 31.41 -1.62
CA ASP A 107 -7.20 32.21 -2.81
C ASP A 107 -6.13 31.84 -3.86
N HIS A 108 -6.52 31.12 -4.92
CA HIS A 108 -5.63 30.43 -5.87
C HIS A 108 -4.78 31.35 -6.76
N ALA A 109 -4.58 32.59 -6.34
CA ALA A 109 -4.05 33.63 -7.20
C ALA A 109 -2.59 33.48 -7.65
N THR A 110 -1.77 32.52 -7.17
CA THR A 110 -0.32 32.64 -7.47
C THR A 110 0.53 31.37 -7.52
N HIS A 111 0.02 30.17 -7.42
CA HIS A 111 0.87 29.01 -7.66
C HIS A 111 0.75 28.54 -9.11
N GLU A 112 1.49 29.19 -10.01
CA GLU A 112 1.77 28.61 -11.32
C GLU A 112 2.51 27.28 -11.10
N VAL A 113 1.81 26.17 -11.36
CA VAL A 113 2.46 24.86 -11.39
C VAL A 113 3.42 24.86 -12.57
N LYS A 114 4.70 24.91 -12.26
CA LYS A 114 5.75 24.81 -13.29
C LYS A 114 5.75 23.36 -13.79
N ASP A 115 5.59 23.21 -15.09
CA ASP A 115 5.71 21.92 -15.76
C ASP A 115 4.67 20.84 -15.37
N TYR A 116 3.41 21.03 -15.73
CA TYR A 116 2.37 19.99 -15.67
C TYR A 116 2.80 18.68 -16.35
N ILE A 117 3.61 18.77 -17.40
CA ILE A 117 4.09 17.60 -18.16
C ILE A 117 4.88 16.64 -17.25
N VAL A 118 5.76 17.19 -16.40
CA VAL A 118 6.55 16.36 -15.46
C VAL A 118 5.63 15.59 -14.50
N ASN A 119 4.61 16.26 -13.97
CA ASN A 119 3.64 15.63 -13.09
C ASN A 119 2.89 14.49 -13.79
N TYR A 120 2.38 14.72 -15.01
CA TYR A 120 1.67 13.70 -15.77
C TYR A 120 2.56 12.52 -16.16
N VAL A 121 3.81 12.78 -16.52
CA VAL A 121 4.76 11.68 -16.83
C VAL A 121 5.02 10.81 -15.60
N ILE A 122 5.23 11.43 -14.44
CA ILE A 122 5.50 10.69 -13.20
C ILE A 122 4.25 9.94 -12.75
N LEU A 123 3.06 10.53 -12.83
CA LEU A 123 1.80 9.85 -12.55
C LEU A 123 1.55 8.68 -13.51
N ALA A 124 1.85 8.84 -14.79
CA ALA A 124 1.73 7.73 -15.75
C ALA A 124 2.69 6.57 -15.44
N ILE A 125 3.91 6.87 -15.03
CA ILE A 125 4.87 5.85 -14.57
C ILE A 125 4.35 5.18 -13.29
N ALA A 126 3.89 5.96 -12.31
CA ALA A 126 3.31 5.45 -11.07
C ALA A 126 2.12 4.52 -11.36
N LEU A 127 1.20 4.94 -12.24
CA LEU A 127 0.05 4.13 -12.66
C LEU A 127 0.48 2.75 -13.21
N VAL A 128 1.52 2.70 -14.04
CA VAL A 128 2.03 1.42 -14.57
C VAL A 128 2.52 0.51 -13.46
N PHE A 129 3.25 1.05 -12.47
CA PHE A 129 3.74 0.29 -11.33
C PHE A 129 2.60 -0.17 -10.41
N GLU A 130 1.63 0.70 -10.11
CA GLU A 130 0.46 0.36 -9.30
C GLU A 130 -0.38 -0.76 -9.95
N VAL A 131 -0.64 -0.66 -11.26
CA VAL A 131 -1.32 -1.72 -12.01
C VAL A 131 -0.53 -3.03 -11.97
N TYR A 132 0.80 -2.96 -12.06
CA TYR A 132 1.64 -4.16 -11.96
C TYR A 132 1.57 -4.77 -10.56
N SER A 133 1.72 -3.97 -9.50
CA SER A 133 1.61 -4.40 -8.10
C SER A 133 0.26 -5.07 -7.83
N LEU A 134 -0.83 -4.39 -8.17
CA LEU A 134 -2.18 -4.92 -8.01
C LEU A 134 -2.39 -6.24 -8.76
N ARG A 135 -1.86 -6.36 -9.98
CA ARG A 135 -1.94 -7.64 -10.74
C ARG A 135 -1.19 -8.76 -10.04
N VAL A 136 -0.03 -8.49 -9.47
CA VAL A 136 0.74 -9.49 -8.72
C VAL A 136 -0.02 -9.91 -7.47
N ALA A 137 -0.51 -8.95 -6.67
CA ALA A 137 -1.29 -9.22 -5.48
C ALA A 137 -2.57 -10.00 -5.81
N PHE A 138 -3.31 -9.59 -6.84
CA PHE A 138 -4.51 -10.28 -7.28
C PHE A 138 -4.25 -11.71 -7.76
N ARG A 139 -3.14 -11.94 -8.46
CA ARG A 139 -2.74 -13.30 -8.89
C ARG A 139 -2.44 -14.20 -7.70
N ILE A 140 -1.73 -13.68 -6.69
CA ILE A 140 -1.45 -14.44 -5.46
C ILE A 140 -2.75 -14.77 -4.74
N PHE A 141 -3.63 -13.80 -4.61
CA PHE A 141 -4.94 -13.97 -3.98
C PHE A 141 -5.81 -14.98 -4.73
N SER A 142 -5.90 -14.88 -6.06
CA SER A 142 -6.65 -15.84 -6.89
C SER A 142 -6.12 -17.27 -6.74
N LYS A 143 -4.79 -17.43 -6.73
CA LYS A 143 -4.17 -18.74 -6.54
C LYS A 143 -4.47 -19.34 -5.15
N MET A 144 -4.54 -18.51 -4.11
CA MET A 144 -4.93 -18.98 -2.78
C MET A 144 -6.35 -19.55 -2.74
N ILE A 145 -7.28 -18.96 -3.50
CA ILE A 145 -8.68 -19.43 -3.62
C ILE A 145 -8.71 -20.73 -4.43
N GLU A 146 -8.01 -20.78 -5.55
CA GLU A 146 -7.93 -21.95 -6.41
C GLU A 146 -7.30 -23.17 -5.70
N ASP A 147 -6.26 -22.96 -4.89
CA ASP A 147 -5.60 -24.01 -4.10
C ASP A 147 -6.54 -24.62 -3.04
N ARG A 148 -7.61 -23.93 -2.67
CA ARG A 148 -8.70 -24.45 -1.81
C ARG A 148 -9.79 -25.18 -2.59
N GLY A 149 -9.68 -25.26 -3.92
CA GLY A 149 -10.66 -25.90 -4.79
C GLY A 149 -11.88 -25.03 -5.12
N GLU A 150 -11.84 -23.75 -4.82
CA GLU A 150 -12.90 -22.80 -5.09
C GLU A 150 -12.62 -22.02 -6.38
N LYS A 151 -13.69 -21.61 -7.07
CA LYS A 151 -13.57 -20.71 -8.25
C LYS A 151 -13.72 -19.27 -7.79
N LEU A 152 -12.85 -18.41 -8.31
CA LEU A 152 -12.95 -16.98 -8.07
C LEU A 152 -14.23 -16.42 -8.70
N THR A 153 -15.20 -16.10 -7.85
CA THR A 153 -16.46 -15.44 -8.20
C THR A 153 -16.62 -14.19 -7.34
N LEU A 154 -17.44 -13.24 -7.77
CA LEU A 154 -17.67 -12.02 -6.97
C LEU A 154 -18.12 -12.29 -5.52
N PRO A 155 -19.08 -13.21 -5.26
CA PRO A 155 -19.45 -13.55 -3.89
C PRO A 155 -18.29 -14.13 -3.08
N VAL A 156 -17.48 -15.01 -3.68
CA VAL A 156 -16.30 -15.61 -3.03
C VAL A 156 -15.26 -14.52 -2.75
N LEU A 157 -15.03 -13.60 -3.68
CA LEU A 157 -14.15 -12.46 -3.49
C LEU A 157 -14.55 -11.63 -2.25
N PHE A 158 -15.82 -11.26 -2.15
CA PHE A 158 -16.31 -10.48 -1.00
C PHE A 158 -16.27 -11.26 0.32
N ALA A 159 -16.59 -12.55 0.30
CA ALA A 159 -16.49 -13.41 1.46
C ALA A 159 -15.02 -13.53 1.93
N GLU A 160 -14.09 -13.76 1.02
CA GLU A 160 -12.66 -13.85 1.32
C GLU A 160 -12.09 -12.53 1.83
N LEU A 161 -12.47 -11.39 1.25
CA LEU A 161 -12.05 -10.08 1.77
C LEU A 161 -12.49 -9.84 3.22
N LYS A 162 -13.61 -10.46 3.63
CA LYS A 162 -14.16 -10.31 4.98
C LYS A 162 -13.63 -11.36 5.97
N GLU A 163 -13.39 -12.59 5.51
CA GLU A 163 -13.15 -13.76 6.37
C GLU A 163 -11.71 -14.28 6.28
N ASN A 164 -10.94 -13.83 5.29
CA ASN A 164 -9.58 -14.32 5.10
C ASN A 164 -8.67 -13.91 6.25
N LYS A 165 -7.89 -14.87 6.72
CA LYS A 165 -6.94 -14.68 7.81
C LYS A 165 -5.60 -14.09 7.35
N ASP A 166 -5.34 -14.05 6.02
CA ASP A 166 -4.15 -13.40 5.47
C ASP A 166 -4.41 -11.90 5.26
N THR A 167 -4.32 -11.18 6.36
CA THR A 167 -4.54 -9.73 6.40
C THR A 167 -3.58 -8.95 5.49
N ILE A 168 -2.40 -9.51 5.18
CA ILE A 168 -1.38 -8.84 4.38
C ILE A 168 -1.82 -8.70 2.94
N ILE A 169 -2.26 -9.81 2.31
CA ILE A 169 -2.73 -9.79 0.92
C ILE A 169 -3.96 -8.88 0.78
N ILE A 170 -4.88 -8.94 1.75
CA ILE A 170 -6.06 -8.07 1.74
C ILE A 170 -5.66 -6.60 1.86
N THR A 171 -4.75 -6.26 2.77
CA THR A 171 -4.27 -4.89 2.93
C THR A 171 -3.66 -4.37 1.63
N VAL A 172 -2.74 -5.13 1.02
CA VAL A 172 -2.11 -4.75 -0.26
C VAL A 172 -3.14 -4.58 -1.38
N LEU A 173 -4.10 -5.50 -1.51
CA LEU A 173 -5.16 -5.39 -2.53
C LEU A 173 -6.01 -4.13 -2.36
N VAL A 174 -6.40 -3.81 -1.13
CA VAL A 174 -7.22 -2.62 -0.84
C VAL A 174 -6.40 -1.35 -1.05
N GLU A 175 -5.16 -1.32 -0.57
CA GLU A 175 -4.22 -0.21 -0.68
C GLU A 175 -3.90 0.12 -2.14
N ASP A 176 -3.45 -0.86 -2.93
CA ASP A 176 -3.14 -0.69 -4.36
C ASP A 176 -4.39 -0.31 -5.18
N SER A 177 -5.58 -0.85 -4.81
CA SER A 177 -6.84 -0.46 -5.46
C SER A 177 -7.22 0.98 -5.15
N ALA A 178 -7.02 1.44 -3.92
CA ALA A 178 -7.27 2.83 -3.52
C ALA A 178 -6.28 3.79 -4.21
N ALA A 179 -4.99 3.40 -4.30
CA ALA A 179 -3.97 4.18 -5.00
C ALA A 179 -4.32 4.38 -6.48
N LEU A 180 -4.78 3.30 -7.16
CA LEU A 180 -5.23 3.38 -8.56
C LEU A 180 -6.43 4.31 -8.76
N LEU A 181 -7.32 4.41 -7.78
CA LEU A 181 -8.47 5.32 -7.85
C LEU A 181 -8.08 6.76 -7.55
N GLY A 182 -6.95 6.99 -6.87
CA GLY A 182 -6.45 8.31 -6.49
C GLY A 182 -5.58 8.99 -7.56
N ILE A 183 -4.95 8.21 -8.45
CA ILE A 183 -4.13 8.70 -9.58
C ILE A 183 -5.05 9.22 -10.69
#